data_9207e95eb1bbc95c8e4ab245140d202c
#
_entry.id   9207e95eb1bbc95c8e4ab245140d202c
#
_cell.length_a   1.000
_cell.length_b   1.000
_cell.length_c   1.000
_cell.angle_alpha   90.00
_cell.angle_beta   90.00
_cell.angle_gamma   90.00
#
_symmetry.space_group_name_H-M   'P 1'
#
loop_
_entity.id
_entity.type
_entity.pdbx_description
1 polymer ?
#
loop_
_entity_poly.entity_id
_entity_poly.type
_entity_poly.pdbx_seq_one_letter_code
_entity_poly.pdbx_strand_id
1 'polypeptide(L)'
;IPITIGGGINTIKDVELAFKSGADKVALNSAIVKNIDFLKEVVNLFGSQAVVGSIVCRTHRYSWEIFVDNAKHRVKINPFDWARKLIDHGVGEIMITSIHKDGLLKGYDLELLKKVDSIGSVPYTFCGGLGEIDHIVDLFNSSNCSAAVIGSALHYNKMSILELKKKLLNHNF
;
A
#
# COMPACT_ATOMS: atom_id res chain seq x y z
N ILE A 1 -4.11 13.04 13.53
CA ILE A 1 -3.36 12.09 12.70
C ILE A 1 -4.31 11.61 11.62
N PRO A 2 -3.93 11.69 10.34
CA PRO A 2 -4.76 11.18 9.26
C PRO A 2 -5.00 9.67 9.38
N ILE A 3 -6.24 9.24 9.10
CA ILE A 3 -6.67 7.84 9.23
C ILE A 3 -7.15 7.33 7.88
N THR A 4 -6.57 6.22 7.43
CA THR A 4 -7.05 5.48 6.26
C THR A 4 -7.73 4.19 6.73
N ILE A 5 -9.00 4.00 6.35
CA ILE A 5 -9.75 2.78 6.66
C ILE A 5 -9.78 1.87 5.43
N GLY A 6 -9.49 0.60 5.62
CA GLY A 6 -9.54 -0.43 4.58
C GLY A 6 -10.02 -1.78 5.13
N GLY A 7 -10.40 -2.65 4.20
CA GLY A 7 -10.93 -3.98 4.53
C GLY A 7 -12.47 -4.01 4.57
N GLY A 8 -13.05 -4.91 3.77
CA GLY A 8 -14.50 -5.11 3.72
C GLY A 8 -15.33 -4.03 3.00
N ILE A 9 -14.71 -2.99 2.46
CA ILE A 9 -15.40 -1.91 1.73
C ILE A 9 -15.75 -2.42 0.33
N ASN A 10 -17.05 -2.58 0.06
CA ASN A 10 -17.55 -3.14 -1.20
C ASN A 10 -18.65 -2.29 -1.86
N THR A 11 -19.21 -1.33 -1.15
CA THR A 11 -20.31 -0.47 -1.61
C THR A 11 -20.03 0.99 -1.29
N ILE A 12 -20.73 1.90 -1.98
CA ILE A 12 -20.67 3.35 -1.66
C ILE A 12 -21.11 3.63 -0.22
N LYS A 13 -22.08 2.87 0.29
CA LYS A 13 -22.52 3.00 1.70
C LYS A 13 -21.40 2.69 2.70
N ASP A 14 -20.54 1.69 2.37
CA ASP A 14 -19.38 1.36 3.22
C ASP A 14 -18.37 2.50 3.22
N VAL A 15 -18.14 3.12 2.06
CA VAL A 15 -17.27 4.29 1.89
C VAL A 15 -17.80 5.48 2.70
N GLU A 16 -19.10 5.79 2.56
CA GLU A 16 -19.76 6.85 3.35
C GLU A 16 -19.64 6.59 4.86
N LEU A 17 -19.86 5.35 5.28
CA LEU A 17 -19.75 4.98 6.68
C LEU A 17 -18.32 5.19 7.20
N ALA A 18 -17.29 4.83 6.43
CA ALA A 18 -15.91 5.05 6.78
C ALA A 18 -15.62 6.56 7.00
N PHE A 19 -16.05 7.42 6.08
CA PHE A 19 -15.86 8.88 6.22
C PHE A 19 -16.67 9.46 7.36
N LYS A 20 -17.93 9.07 7.54
CA LYS A 20 -18.76 9.46 8.69
C LYS A 20 -18.16 9.04 10.03
N SER A 21 -17.38 7.95 10.04
CA SER A 21 -16.67 7.44 11.23
C SER A 21 -15.31 8.14 11.47
N GLY A 22 -14.93 9.11 10.64
CA GLY A 22 -13.73 9.92 10.82
C GLY A 22 -12.52 9.47 9.99
N ALA A 23 -12.70 8.64 8.96
CA ALA A 23 -11.62 8.36 8.02
C ALA A 23 -11.30 9.58 7.15
N ASP A 24 -10.01 9.80 6.86
CA ASP A 24 -9.56 10.78 5.87
C ASP A 24 -9.47 10.14 4.47
N LYS A 25 -9.19 8.84 4.42
CA LYS A 25 -9.08 8.06 3.18
C LYS A 25 -9.68 6.66 3.35
N VAL A 26 -10.04 6.05 2.23
CA VAL A 26 -10.41 4.63 2.15
C VAL A 26 -9.42 3.85 1.29
N ALA A 27 -9.01 2.66 1.75
CA ALA A 27 -8.15 1.75 1.00
C ALA A 27 -8.98 0.61 0.39
N LEU A 28 -8.93 0.50 -0.94
CA LEU A 28 -9.70 -0.47 -1.71
C LEU A 28 -8.78 -1.51 -2.36
N ASN A 29 -9.10 -2.80 -2.24
CA ASN A 29 -8.41 -3.91 -2.89
C ASN A 29 -9.41 -4.82 -3.62
N SER A 30 -10.00 -5.81 -2.93
CA SER A 30 -10.82 -6.86 -3.55
C SER A 30 -12.00 -6.32 -4.36
N ALA A 31 -12.65 -5.27 -3.86
CA ALA A 31 -13.81 -4.67 -4.52
C ALA A 31 -13.46 -4.12 -5.91
N ILE A 32 -12.35 -3.38 -6.02
CA ILE A 32 -11.91 -2.78 -7.27
C ILE A 32 -11.31 -3.79 -8.26
N VAL A 33 -10.74 -4.89 -7.75
CA VAL A 33 -10.30 -6.02 -8.61
C VAL A 33 -11.51 -6.74 -9.22
N LYS A 34 -12.59 -6.90 -8.46
CA LYS A 34 -13.84 -7.51 -8.94
C LYS A 34 -14.60 -6.58 -9.90
N ASN A 35 -14.61 -5.30 -9.61
CA ASN A 35 -15.27 -4.29 -10.43
C ASN A 35 -14.50 -2.95 -10.38
N ILE A 36 -13.78 -2.65 -11.43
CA ILE A 36 -12.97 -1.41 -11.50
C ILE A 36 -13.84 -0.15 -11.59
N ASP A 37 -15.06 -0.23 -12.12
CA ASP A 37 -15.96 0.93 -12.19
C ASP A 37 -16.35 1.42 -10.80
N PHE A 38 -16.34 0.56 -9.79
CA PHE A 38 -16.53 0.96 -8.39
C PHE A 38 -15.45 1.96 -7.94
N LEU A 39 -14.18 1.80 -8.34
CA LEU A 39 -13.14 2.79 -8.07
C LEU A 39 -13.50 4.14 -8.67
N LYS A 40 -13.92 4.15 -9.95
CA LYS A 40 -14.30 5.38 -10.66
C LYS A 40 -15.48 6.08 -9.98
N GLU A 41 -16.47 5.31 -9.53
CA GLU A 41 -17.61 5.85 -8.79
C GLU A 41 -17.18 6.51 -7.48
N VAL A 42 -16.33 5.83 -6.67
CA VAL A 42 -15.80 6.37 -5.42
C VAL A 42 -14.99 7.65 -5.66
N VAL A 43 -14.10 7.65 -6.67
CA VAL A 43 -13.30 8.82 -7.04
C VAL A 43 -14.17 10.00 -7.46
N ASN A 44 -15.24 9.75 -8.24
CA ASN A 44 -16.16 10.81 -8.68
C ASN A 44 -16.94 11.43 -7.50
N LEU A 45 -17.30 10.63 -6.50
CA LEU A 45 -18.09 11.09 -5.35
C LEU A 45 -17.24 11.77 -4.27
N PHE A 46 -16.03 11.26 -4.01
CA PHE A 46 -15.23 11.67 -2.85
C PHE A 46 -13.88 12.33 -3.22
N GLY A 47 -13.52 12.31 -4.49
CA GLY A 47 -12.25 12.84 -4.99
C GLY A 47 -11.09 11.83 -4.91
N SER A 48 -10.11 11.99 -5.81
CA SER A 48 -8.91 11.14 -5.88
C SER A 48 -8.14 11.08 -4.57
N GLN A 49 -7.99 12.21 -3.89
CA GLN A 49 -7.23 12.34 -2.64
C GLN A 49 -7.80 11.50 -1.49
N ALA A 50 -9.08 11.09 -1.58
CA ALA A 50 -9.75 10.27 -0.57
C ALA A 50 -9.57 8.76 -0.79
N VAL A 51 -8.93 8.34 -1.90
CA VAL A 51 -8.89 6.93 -2.30
C VAL A 51 -7.47 6.41 -2.43
N VAL A 52 -7.19 5.32 -1.71
CA VAL A 52 -5.94 4.55 -1.78
C VAL A 52 -6.23 3.23 -2.50
N GLY A 53 -5.55 2.99 -3.61
CA GLY A 53 -5.57 1.69 -4.29
C GLY A 53 -4.60 0.71 -3.60
N SER A 54 -5.11 -0.30 -2.91
CA SER A 54 -4.27 -1.28 -2.23
C SER A 54 -3.93 -2.45 -3.15
N ILE A 55 -2.65 -2.64 -3.40
CA ILE A 55 -2.09 -3.72 -4.21
C ILE A 55 -1.34 -4.68 -3.28
N VAL A 56 -1.94 -5.82 -3.03
CA VAL A 56 -1.31 -6.90 -2.26
C VAL A 56 -0.75 -7.90 -3.26
N CYS A 57 0.57 -8.10 -3.27
CA CYS A 57 1.22 -8.94 -4.28
C CYS A 57 2.27 -9.87 -3.70
N ARG A 58 2.58 -10.90 -4.47
CA ARG A 58 3.58 -11.90 -4.15
C ARG A 58 4.31 -12.33 -5.41
N THR A 59 5.61 -12.63 -5.27
CA THR A 59 6.38 -13.28 -6.32
C THR A 59 5.84 -14.68 -6.58
N HIS A 60 5.59 -14.99 -7.84
CA HIS A 60 5.25 -16.33 -8.29
C HIS A 60 6.13 -16.71 -9.49
N ARG A 61 6.97 -17.72 -9.31
CA ARG A 61 8.02 -18.11 -10.29
C ARG A 61 8.91 -16.91 -10.64
N TYR A 62 8.74 -16.32 -11.83
CA TYR A 62 9.55 -15.19 -12.35
C TYR A 62 8.78 -13.88 -12.45
N SER A 63 7.56 -13.81 -11.87
CA SER A 63 6.68 -12.64 -11.95
C SER A 63 6.01 -12.34 -10.62
N TRP A 64 5.37 -11.19 -10.52
CA TRP A 64 4.48 -10.85 -9.40
C TRP A 64 3.03 -10.99 -9.84
N GLU A 65 2.19 -11.42 -8.92
CA GLU A 65 0.75 -11.52 -9.09
C GLU A 65 0.04 -10.90 -7.91
N ILE A 66 -1.16 -10.36 -8.14
CA ILE A 66 -1.96 -9.76 -7.08
C ILE A 66 -2.78 -10.78 -6.31
N PHE A 67 -3.10 -10.41 -5.08
CA PHE A 67 -3.91 -11.19 -4.17
C PHE A 67 -5.06 -10.35 -3.62
N VAL A 68 -6.19 -11.00 -3.41
CA VAL A 68 -7.42 -10.43 -2.86
C VAL A 68 -7.92 -11.22 -1.66
N ASP A 69 -8.99 -10.72 -1.02
CA ASP A 69 -9.68 -11.38 0.09
C ASP A 69 -8.69 -11.80 1.22
N ASN A 70 -7.97 -10.80 1.77
CA ASN A 70 -6.93 -10.96 2.80
C ASN A 70 -5.80 -11.90 2.35
N ALA A 71 -5.33 -11.76 1.13
CA ALA A 71 -4.28 -12.55 0.50
C ALA A 71 -4.61 -14.05 0.34
N LYS A 72 -5.89 -14.44 0.41
CA LYS A 72 -6.33 -15.83 0.27
C LYS A 72 -6.47 -16.28 -1.18
N HIS A 73 -6.85 -15.36 -2.07
CA HIS A 73 -7.11 -15.68 -3.47
C HIS A 73 -6.14 -14.96 -4.38
N ARG A 74 -5.43 -15.76 -5.18
CA ARG A 74 -4.53 -15.29 -6.23
C ARG A 74 -5.33 -14.89 -7.47
N VAL A 75 -4.98 -13.74 -8.03
CA VAL A 75 -5.53 -13.28 -9.32
C VAL A 75 -4.36 -13.10 -10.29
N LYS A 76 -4.47 -13.68 -11.48
CA LYS A 76 -3.45 -13.62 -12.52
C LYS A 76 -3.42 -12.25 -13.21
N ILE A 77 -3.16 -11.23 -12.43
CA ILE A 77 -2.99 -9.84 -12.89
C ILE A 77 -1.59 -9.40 -12.48
N ASN A 78 -0.88 -8.79 -13.40
CA ASN A 78 0.41 -8.18 -13.12
C ASN A 78 0.20 -6.92 -12.25
N PRO A 79 0.86 -6.78 -11.08
CA PRO A 79 0.66 -5.64 -10.19
C PRO A 79 1.03 -4.30 -10.81
N PHE A 80 1.97 -4.26 -11.75
CA PHE A 80 2.41 -3.03 -12.41
C PHE A 80 1.38 -2.54 -13.42
N ASP A 81 0.79 -3.44 -14.21
CA ASP A 81 -0.30 -3.11 -15.13
C ASP A 81 -1.56 -2.72 -14.35
N TRP A 82 -1.78 -3.37 -13.21
CA TRP A 82 -2.87 -3.04 -12.32
C TRP A 82 -2.69 -1.65 -11.71
N ALA A 83 -1.49 -1.29 -11.26
CA ALA A 83 -1.19 0.03 -10.74
C ALA A 83 -1.46 1.13 -11.78
N ARG A 84 -1.01 0.94 -13.04
CA ARG A 84 -1.33 1.87 -14.14
C ARG A 84 -2.84 2.01 -14.33
N LYS A 85 -3.56 0.89 -14.33
CA LYS A 85 -5.01 0.92 -14.46
C LYS A 85 -5.69 1.66 -13.31
N LEU A 86 -5.22 1.54 -12.07
CA LEU A 86 -5.73 2.31 -10.93
C LEU A 86 -5.48 3.81 -11.10
N ILE A 87 -4.29 4.20 -11.58
CA ILE A 87 -3.95 5.59 -11.87
C ILE A 87 -4.87 6.16 -12.95
N ASP A 88 -5.09 5.43 -14.04
CA ASP A 88 -5.99 5.82 -15.14
C ASP A 88 -7.45 5.99 -14.67
N HIS A 89 -7.84 5.30 -13.59
CA HIS A 89 -9.17 5.44 -12.98
C HIS A 89 -9.22 6.47 -11.85
N GLY A 90 -8.14 7.24 -11.67
CA GLY A 90 -8.12 8.42 -10.81
C GLY A 90 -7.81 8.14 -9.33
N VAL A 91 -7.16 7.02 -8.99
CA VAL A 91 -6.70 6.80 -7.62
C VAL A 91 -5.69 7.87 -7.21
N GLY A 92 -5.79 8.38 -5.97
CA GLY A 92 -4.89 9.44 -5.51
C GLY A 92 -3.62 8.94 -4.84
N GLU A 93 -3.60 7.68 -4.38
CA GLU A 93 -2.45 7.05 -3.73
C GLU A 93 -2.49 5.53 -3.94
N ILE A 94 -1.33 4.90 -4.01
CA ILE A 94 -1.21 3.44 -4.09
C ILE A 94 -0.49 2.93 -2.85
N MET A 95 -1.03 1.90 -2.19
CA MET A 95 -0.37 1.15 -1.14
C MET A 95 0.03 -0.22 -1.66
N ILE A 96 1.31 -0.55 -1.63
CA ILE A 96 1.84 -1.82 -2.10
C ILE A 96 2.28 -2.68 -0.92
N THR A 97 1.77 -3.90 -0.86
CA THR A 97 2.14 -4.88 0.18
C THR A 97 2.81 -6.09 -0.46
N SER A 98 4.07 -6.34 -0.08
CA SER A 98 4.79 -7.55 -0.47
C SER A 98 4.55 -8.68 0.53
N ILE A 99 3.65 -9.63 0.18
CA ILE A 99 3.22 -10.72 1.09
C ILE A 99 4.41 -11.58 1.54
N HIS A 100 5.33 -11.89 0.64
CA HIS A 100 6.45 -12.79 0.96
C HIS A 100 7.55 -12.13 1.81
N LYS A 101 7.46 -10.82 2.03
CA LYS A 101 8.32 -10.07 2.95
C LYS A 101 7.62 -9.71 4.24
N ASP A 102 6.27 -9.64 4.21
CA ASP A 102 5.48 -9.22 5.36
C ASP A 102 5.68 -10.19 6.55
N GLY A 103 5.94 -9.64 7.71
CA GLY A 103 6.22 -10.39 8.94
C GLY A 103 7.61 -11.03 9.05
N LEU A 104 8.42 -11.07 7.97
CA LEU A 104 9.74 -11.70 8.01
C LEU A 104 10.82 -10.86 8.69
N LEU A 105 10.65 -9.56 8.81
CA LEU A 105 11.61 -8.62 9.43
C LEU A 105 13.01 -8.60 8.75
N LYS A 106 13.08 -8.91 7.44
CA LYS A 106 14.32 -9.08 6.66
C LYS A 106 14.52 -8.02 5.56
N GLY A 107 13.90 -6.88 5.70
CA GLY A 107 13.96 -5.79 4.73
C GLY A 107 12.85 -5.84 3.69
N TYR A 108 12.62 -4.68 3.07
CA TYR A 108 11.62 -4.50 2.02
C TYR A 108 12.00 -5.24 0.73
N ASP A 109 11.04 -5.43 -0.14
CA ASP A 109 11.24 -6.02 -1.48
C ASP A 109 11.76 -4.96 -2.45
N LEU A 110 13.08 -4.75 -2.47
CA LEU A 110 13.71 -3.73 -3.30
C LEU A 110 13.58 -4.01 -4.81
N GLU A 111 13.43 -5.28 -5.22
CA GLU A 111 13.18 -5.62 -6.61
C GLU A 111 11.79 -5.19 -7.07
N LEU A 112 10.79 -5.42 -6.22
CA LEU A 112 9.43 -4.94 -6.46
C LEU A 112 9.40 -3.41 -6.50
N LEU A 113 10.07 -2.74 -5.57
CA LEU A 113 10.16 -1.29 -5.49
C LEU A 113 10.71 -0.65 -6.76
N LYS A 114 11.85 -1.12 -7.27
CA LYS A 114 12.47 -0.61 -8.51
C LYS A 114 11.52 -0.66 -9.71
N LYS A 115 10.65 -1.68 -9.76
CA LYS A 115 9.65 -1.80 -10.83
C LYS A 115 8.47 -0.86 -10.61
N VAL A 116 8.07 -0.65 -9.36
CA VAL A 116 6.99 0.28 -8.99
C VAL A 116 7.37 1.72 -9.32
N ASP A 117 8.58 2.14 -9.05
CA ASP A 117 9.08 3.49 -9.35
C ASP A 117 8.88 3.91 -10.82
N SER A 118 8.84 2.94 -11.73
CA SER A 118 8.65 3.19 -13.17
C SER A 118 7.18 3.34 -13.60
N ILE A 119 6.21 3.21 -12.68
CA ILE A 119 4.79 3.07 -13.05
C ILE A 119 4.09 4.42 -13.28
N GLY A 120 4.41 5.45 -12.48
CA GLY A 120 3.66 6.68 -12.66
C GLY A 120 3.81 7.75 -11.58
N SER A 121 2.90 8.72 -11.61
CA SER A 121 2.99 10.03 -10.97
C SER A 121 2.19 10.16 -9.66
N VAL A 122 1.57 9.10 -9.16
CA VAL A 122 0.86 9.16 -7.87
C VAL A 122 1.76 8.72 -6.73
N PRO A 123 1.63 9.35 -5.54
CA PRO A 123 2.36 8.89 -4.37
C PRO A 123 2.06 7.43 -4.06
N TYR A 124 3.08 6.70 -3.60
CA TYR A 124 2.86 5.33 -3.15
C TYR A 124 3.53 5.07 -1.81
N THR A 125 2.93 4.16 -1.04
CA THR A 125 3.43 3.66 0.23
C THR A 125 3.77 2.18 0.12
N PHE A 126 4.76 1.72 0.87
CA PHE A 126 5.23 0.34 0.78
C PHE A 126 5.16 -0.39 2.12
N CYS A 127 4.61 -1.62 2.09
CA CYS A 127 4.37 -2.46 3.25
C CYS A 127 5.04 -3.83 3.10
N GLY A 128 5.56 -4.35 4.22
CA GLY A 128 6.09 -5.70 4.35
C GLY A 128 7.61 -5.77 4.36
N GLY A 129 8.15 -6.30 5.46
CA GLY A 129 9.56 -6.63 5.60
C GLY A 129 10.37 -5.85 6.63
N LEU A 130 9.87 -4.72 7.15
CA LEU A 130 10.62 -3.93 8.13
C LEU A 130 10.97 -4.74 9.37
N GLY A 131 12.25 -4.82 9.71
CA GLY A 131 12.80 -5.42 10.93
C GLY A 131 13.78 -4.51 11.66
N GLU A 132 14.50 -3.69 10.92
CA GLU A 132 15.53 -2.77 11.41
C GLU A 132 15.37 -1.40 10.75
N ILE A 133 15.96 -0.37 11.37
CA ILE A 133 15.80 1.01 10.87
C ILE A 133 16.50 1.19 9.53
N ASP A 134 17.63 0.53 9.34
CA ASP A 134 18.38 0.58 8.08
C ASP A 134 17.54 0.13 6.89
N HIS A 135 16.57 -0.76 7.10
CA HIS A 135 15.61 -1.12 6.05
C HIS A 135 14.77 0.06 5.54
N ILE A 136 14.42 1.03 6.42
CA ILE A 136 13.72 2.25 5.99
C ILE A 136 14.65 3.18 5.22
N VAL A 137 15.90 3.30 5.69
CA VAL A 137 16.93 4.08 5.01
C VAL A 137 17.16 3.52 3.60
N ASP A 138 17.28 2.20 3.47
CA ASP A 138 17.40 1.51 2.19
C ASP A 138 16.18 1.74 1.29
N LEU A 139 14.97 1.69 1.86
CA LEU A 139 13.72 1.94 1.13
C LEU A 139 13.74 3.32 0.48
N PHE A 140 14.00 4.38 1.27
CA PHE A 140 13.96 5.75 0.77
C PHE A 140 15.15 6.10 -0.13
N ASN A 141 16.33 5.54 0.12
CA ASN A 141 17.48 5.73 -0.75
C ASN A 141 17.37 4.99 -2.10
N SER A 142 16.60 3.91 -2.13
CA SER A 142 16.48 3.04 -3.32
C SER A 142 15.23 3.30 -4.14
N SER A 143 14.34 4.21 -3.72
CA SER A 143 13.04 4.41 -4.36
C SER A 143 12.46 5.81 -4.11
N ASN A 144 11.44 6.17 -4.90
CA ASN A 144 10.63 7.38 -4.73
C ASN A 144 9.41 7.12 -3.81
N CYS A 145 9.48 6.12 -2.94
CA CYS A 145 8.42 5.78 -2.01
C CYS A 145 8.09 6.95 -1.08
N SER A 146 6.82 7.32 -0.99
CA SER A 146 6.38 8.48 -0.20
C SER A 146 6.31 8.18 1.30
N ALA A 147 6.07 6.92 1.69
CA ALA A 147 6.03 6.50 3.08
C ALA A 147 6.25 5.00 3.26
N ALA A 148 6.87 4.63 4.37
CA ALA A 148 7.02 3.26 4.83
C ALA A 148 5.86 2.86 5.74
N VAL A 149 5.22 1.72 5.43
CA VAL A 149 4.19 1.13 6.29
C VAL A 149 4.83 0.11 7.23
N ILE A 150 4.56 0.26 8.52
CA ILE A 150 5.17 -0.53 9.59
C ILE A 150 4.08 -1.27 10.35
N GLY A 151 4.14 -2.58 10.37
CA GLY A 151 3.21 -3.44 11.11
C GLY A 151 3.94 -4.30 12.14
N SER A 152 4.45 -5.44 11.71
CA SER A 152 5.00 -6.51 12.56
C SER A 152 6.10 -6.05 13.51
N ALA A 153 7.00 -5.15 13.09
CA ALA A 153 8.09 -4.67 13.93
C ALA A 153 7.58 -3.92 15.18
N LEU A 154 6.50 -3.14 15.06
CA LEU A 154 5.85 -2.49 16.19
C LEU A 154 5.02 -3.48 17.00
N HIS A 155 4.25 -4.35 16.35
CA HIS A 155 3.40 -5.32 16.99
C HIS A 155 4.20 -6.30 17.90
N TYR A 156 5.38 -6.71 17.45
CA TYR A 156 6.28 -7.60 18.20
C TYR A 156 7.27 -6.85 19.11
N ASN A 157 7.07 -5.54 19.33
CA ASN A 157 7.94 -4.71 20.17
C ASN A 157 9.43 -4.78 19.80
N LYS A 158 9.74 -4.91 18.50
CA LYS A 158 11.13 -4.91 18.00
C LYS A 158 11.73 -3.51 17.96
N MET A 159 10.89 -2.51 17.84
CA MET A 159 11.26 -1.09 17.89
C MET A 159 10.10 -0.24 18.40
N SER A 160 10.38 0.93 18.91
CA SER A 160 9.38 1.94 19.24
C SER A 160 9.32 3.03 18.17
N ILE A 161 8.15 3.66 18.01
CA ILE A 161 7.99 4.80 17.08
C ILE A 161 8.92 5.95 17.45
N LEU A 162 9.17 6.17 18.75
CA LEU A 162 10.04 7.24 19.22
C LEU A 162 11.50 7.02 18.82
N GLU A 163 12.00 5.80 19.00
CA GLU A 163 13.37 5.42 18.57
C GLU A 163 13.52 5.53 17.07
N LEU A 164 12.51 5.02 16.31
CA LEU A 164 12.48 5.11 14.87
C LEU A 164 12.61 6.56 14.40
N LYS A 165 11.75 7.45 14.91
CA LYS A 165 11.77 8.88 14.54
C LYS A 165 13.10 9.55 14.87
N LYS A 166 13.67 9.28 16.06
CA LYS A 166 14.98 9.85 16.45
C LYS A 166 16.09 9.41 15.50
N LYS A 167 16.11 8.16 15.08
CA LYS A 167 17.14 7.64 14.18
C LYS A 167 16.96 8.16 12.75
N LEU A 168 15.73 8.24 12.23
CA LEU A 168 15.45 8.78 10.90
C LEU A 168 15.87 10.25 10.78
N LEU A 169 15.69 11.06 11.82
CA LEU A 169 16.19 12.45 11.84
C LEU A 169 17.70 12.55 11.63
N ASN A 170 18.49 11.55 12.06
CA ASN A 170 19.93 11.52 11.83
C ASN A 170 20.31 11.20 10.37
N HIS A 171 19.36 10.69 9.58
CA HIS A 171 19.52 10.38 8.16
C HIS A 171 18.86 11.43 7.24
N ASN A 172 18.42 12.58 7.79
CA ASN A 172 17.75 13.67 7.07
C ASN A 172 16.40 13.27 6.42
N PHE A 173 15.67 12.34 7.05
CA PHE A 173 14.31 11.96 6.68
C PHE A 173 13.28 12.51 7.68
#